data_7e58f6bd5298a326c34ef983b817703b
#
_entry.id   7e58f6bd5298a326c34ef983b817703b
#
_cell.length_a   1.000
_cell.length_b   1.000
_cell.length_c   1.000
_cell.angle_alpha   90.00
_cell.angle_beta   90.00
_cell.angle_gamma   90.00
#
_symmetry.space_group_name_H-M   'P 1'
#
loop_
_entity.id
_entity.type
_entity.pdbx_description
1 polymer ?
#
loop_
_entity_poly.entity_id
_entity_poly.type
_entity_poly.pdbx_seq_one_letter_code
_entity_poly.pdbx_strand_id
1 'polypeptide(L)' 'MSATHEALQAIYDEAGELTPAIVVERASSPEHPLHDKFCWDDTEAARRFRLVQAQGVIRS' A
#
# COMPACT_ATOMS: atom_id res chain seq x y z
N MET A 1 13.11 -2.48 13.19
CA MET A 1 11.80 -2.48 12.55
C MET A 1 11.84 -1.63 11.30
N SER A 2 11.13 -2.00 10.27
CA SER A 2 11.16 -1.25 9.02
C SER A 2 10.05 -0.20 8.99
N ALA A 3 10.28 0.88 8.26
CA ALA A 3 9.25 1.90 8.05
C ALA A 3 8.00 1.31 7.37
N THR A 4 8.19 0.28 6.55
CA THR A 4 7.09 -0.43 5.89
C THR A 4 6.17 -1.08 6.93
N HIS A 5 6.74 -1.78 7.91
CA HIS A 5 5.96 -2.43 8.97
C HIS A 5 5.20 -1.42 9.81
N GLU A 6 5.83 -0.31 10.16
CA GLU A 6 5.18 0.75 10.94
C GLU A 6 4.02 1.38 10.16
N ALA A 7 4.21 1.59 8.86
CA ALA A 7 3.17 2.15 8.01
C ALA A 7 1.97 1.20 7.89
N LEU A 8 2.23 -0.10 7.72
CA LEU A 8 1.17 -1.11 7.67
C LEU A 8 0.41 -1.20 8.99
N GLN A 9 1.13 -1.15 10.11
CA GLN A 9 0.50 -1.19 11.42
C GLN A 9 -0.42 0.02 11.63
N ALA A 10 0.02 1.20 11.20
CA ALA A 10 -0.80 2.41 11.30
C ALA A 10 -2.07 2.30 10.46
N ILE A 11 -1.98 1.72 9.27
CA ILE A 11 -3.14 1.47 8.41
C ILE A 11 -4.12 0.51 9.10
N TYR A 12 -3.61 -0.56 9.67
CA TYR A 12 -4.42 -1.54 10.38
C TYR A 12 -5.14 -0.91 11.58
N ASP A 13 -4.41 -0.12 12.36
CA ASP A 13 -4.98 0.52 13.56
C ASP A 13 -6.10 1.49 13.20
N GLU A 14 -5.97 2.16 12.07
CA GLU A 14 -6.93 3.17 11.63
C GLU A 14 -8.13 2.55 10.92
N ALA A 15 -7.90 1.57 10.05
CA ALA A 15 -8.95 0.97 9.22
C ALA A 15 -9.61 -0.26 9.84
N GLY A 16 -8.96 -0.89 10.81
CA GLY A 16 -9.44 -2.11 11.44
C GLY A 16 -9.17 -3.38 10.64
N GLU A 17 -8.58 -3.26 9.46
CA GLU A 17 -8.21 -4.39 8.62
C GLU A 17 -7.06 -4.01 7.69
N LEU A 18 -6.40 -5.02 7.13
CA LEU A 18 -5.27 -4.80 6.24
C LEU A 18 -5.50 -5.60 4.95
N THR A 19 -6.02 -4.94 3.94
CA THR A 19 -6.26 -5.54 2.62
C THR A 19 -5.45 -4.79 1.56
N PRO A 20 -5.14 -5.43 0.41
CA PRO A 20 -4.43 -4.75 -0.66
C PRO A 20 -5.09 -3.45 -1.11
N ALA A 21 -6.41 -3.44 -1.21
CA ALA A 21 -7.14 -2.25 -1.64
C ALA A 21 -6.96 -1.09 -0.68
N ILE A 22 -7.03 -1.35 0.63
CA ILE A 22 -6.85 -0.31 1.65
C ILE A 22 -5.42 0.21 1.63
N VAL A 23 -4.44 -0.67 1.50
CA VAL A 23 -3.03 -0.27 1.43
C VAL A 23 -2.78 0.63 0.23
N VAL A 24 -3.30 0.28 -0.94
CA VAL A 24 -3.15 1.11 -2.14
C VAL A 24 -3.83 2.46 -1.95
N GLU A 25 -5.02 2.48 -1.38
CA GLU A 25 -5.75 3.73 -1.13
C GLU A 25 -4.96 4.67 -0.23
N ARG A 26 -4.41 4.16 0.86
CA ARG A 26 -3.62 4.98 1.79
C ARG A 26 -2.31 5.45 1.17
N ALA A 27 -1.64 4.56 0.42
CA ALA A 27 -0.38 4.87 -0.23
C ALA A 27 -0.53 5.85 -1.40
N SER A 28 -1.76 6.11 -1.86
CA SER A 28 -2.00 7.06 -2.95
C SER A 28 -1.63 8.49 -2.58
N SER A 29 -1.55 8.81 -1.30
CA SER A 29 -1.05 10.11 -0.87
C SER A 29 0.46 10.20 -1.15
N PRO A 30 0.92 11.26 -1.84
CA PRO A 30 2.36 11.41 -2.13
C PRO A 30 3.24 11.49 -0.89
N GLU A 31 2.65 11.87 0.24
CA GLU A 31 3.38 11.99 1.50
C GLU A 31 3.47 10.69 2.28
N HIS A 32 2.72 9.67 1.86
CA HIS A 32 2.70 8.40 2.57
C HIS A 32 4.01 7.63 2.36
N PRO A 33 4.57 7.01 3.43
CA PRO A 33 5.84 6.28 3.30
C PRO A 33 5.84 5.16 2.28
N LEU A 34 4.68 4.58 1.99
CA LEU A 34 4.56 3.48 1.03
C LEU A 34 4.31 3.95 -0.40
N HIS A 35 4.14 5.25 -0.63
CA HIS A 35 3.80 5.78 -1.95
C HIS A 35 4.80 5.34 -3.02
N ASP A 36 6.09 5.43 -2.73
CA ASP A 36 7.14 5.11 -3.70
C ASP A 36 7.30 3.62 -4.00
N LYS A 37 6.61 2.77 -3.23
CA LYS A 37 6.66 1.32 -3.45
C LYS A 37 5.69 0.84 -4.53
N PHE A 38 4.87 1.73 -5.06
CA PHE A 38 3.84 1.39 -6.04
C PHE A 38 4.05 2.15 -7.34
N CYS A 39 3.49 1.58 -8.42
CA CYS A 39 3.45 2.22 -9.73
C CYS A 39 2.16 3.03 -9.84
N TRP A 40 2.26 4.35 -9.98
CA TRP A 40 1.10 5.25 -10.01
C TRP A 40 0.72 5.69 -11.42
N ASP A 41 0.90 4.79 -12.37
CA ASP A 41 0.46 4.99 -13.74
C ASP A 41 -1.05 4.83 -13.83
N ASP A 42 -1.70 5.56 -14.74
CA ASP A 42 -3.16 5.54 -14.88
C ASP A 42 -3.69 4.40 -15.74
N THR A 43 -2.83 3.51 -16.20
CA THR A 43 -3.26 2.35 -17.00
C THR A 43 -3.96 1.32 -16.12
N GLU A 44 -4.89 0.57 -16.73
CA GLU A 44 -5.59 -0.51 -16.04
C GLU A 44 -4.60 -1.59 -15.55
N ALA A 45 -3.60 -1.90 -16.35
CA ALA A 45 -2.58 -2.87 -15.98
C ALA A 45 -1.82 -2.42 -14.74
N ALA A 46 -1.48 -1.14 -14.64
CA ALA A 46 -0.80 -0.60 -13.47
C ALA A 46 -1.68 -0.65 -12.22
N ARG A 47 -2.98 -0.42 -12.37
CA ARG A 47 -3.92 -0.53 -11.25
C ARG A 47 -3.98 -1.94 -10.69
N ARG A 48 -4.02 -2.93 -11.56
CA ARG A 48 -3.98 -4.34 -11.15
C ARG A 48 -2.67 -4.69 -10.51
N PHE A 49 -1.58 -4.18 -11.07
CA PHE A 49 -0.25 -4.44 -10.55
C PHE A 49 -0.07 -3.85 -9.14
N ARG A 50 -0.68 -2.70 -8.87
CA ARG A 50 -0.63 -2.12 -7.53
C ARG A 50 -1.21 -3.05 -6.47
N LEU A 51 -2.30 -3.76 -6.78
CA LEU A 51 -2.88 -4.71 -5.85
C LEU A 51 -1.94 -5.88 -5.58
N VAL A 52 -1.24 -6.35 -6.60
CA VAL A 52 -0.23 -7.41 -6.45
C VAL A 52 0.93 -6.91 -5.60
N GLN A 53 1.39 -5.68 -5.84
CA GLN A 53 2.45 -5.07 -5.05
C GLN A 53 2.03 -4.94 -3.58
N ALA A 54 0.79 -4.54 -3.34
CA ALA A 54 0.28 -4.40 -1.99
C ALA A 54 0.25 -5.74 -1.25
N GLN A 55 -0.13 -6.81 -1.92
CA GLN A 55 -0.08 -8.16 -1.34
C GLN A 55 1.35 -8.53 -0.95
N GLY A 56 2.31 -8.24 -1.81
CA GLY A 56 3.72 -8.49 -1.52
C GLY A 56 4.22 -7.70 -0.32
N VAL A 57 3.80 -6.44 -0.21
CA VAL A 57 4.17 -5.58 0.92
C VAL A 57 3.56 -6.12 2.23
N ILE A 58 2.30 -6.54 2.20
CA ILE A 58 1.62 -7.07 3.38
C ILE A 58 2.29 -8.36 3.86
N ARG A 59 2.76 -9.20 2.94
CA ARG A 59 3.40 -10.47 3.26
C ARG A 59 4.87 -10.36 3.67
N SER A 60 5.50 -9.26 3.39
CA SER A 60 6.94 -9.09 3.64
C SER A 60 7.34 -9.06 5.12
#